data_f8018f5df0fc294b0456f2c9c8fab4b6
#
_entry.id   f8018f5df0fc294b0456f2c9c8fab4b6
#
_cell.length_a   1.000
_cell.length_b   1.000
_cell.length_c   1.000
_cell.angle_alpha   90.00
_cell.angle_beta   90.00
_cell.angle_gamma   90.00
#
_symmetry.space_group_name_H-M   'P 1'
#
loop_
_entity.id
_entity.type
_entity.pdbx_description
1 polymer ?
#
loop_
_entity_poly.entity_id
_entity_poly.type
_entity_poly.pdbx_seq_one_letter_code
_entity_poly.pdbx_strand_id
1 'polypeptide(L)'
;MMTTAEKLTALRRAMAQRGLAAYLVPTDDFHASEYVGDYFKAREYLSGFTGSAGTLLILPSRALLWTDGRYFLQAESQLAGSGIELMRSGEPDVPTLERFLLAELEDGSLLGFDARTVNTALARRLGNKLRTKHIRFAGDEDLVDALWPDRPLLSAAPVWELGIEYAGEARADKLARVRAAMADEGADAFVVTALDELAWLLDLRGNDVACTPVFLGFLLLTKEDAVLCARAGAVGEEVKAALAADGVRLADYESIYGLVRALPRGTRVLLDGATANYRLTQSVPDGAETLDRPSPIVPMKAVKNAVEQENLRRAHLADGIALTRFLRWLKCDAVREGATELSAAAKLEEYRRESADYLEPSFDPILAYGPHGAIVHYEATEETDVPLEAHGLLLADTGGHYRTGTTDVTRTVALGPVAEEEKRACTLVLRGHLALAAARFRAGVTGENLDILARGPLWDEGLDYNHGTGHGVGYLLSVHEGPQRIHWSIASNARHTALEPGMIFSDEPGLYLAGKFGVRLENLLLVREAETNAYGRFLSLEPLTLAPFDRDTIDPSLLSDRELAQLNAYHARVYEALAPHLDAETRAWLLGVTAPLGK
;
A
#
# COMPACT_ATOMS: atom_id res chain seq x y z
N MET A 1 5.03 -27.63 -15.25
CA MET A 1 5.63 -26.30 -15.01
C MET A 1 7.14 -26.41 -14.81
N MET A 2 7.92 -25.42 -15.25
CA MET A 2 9.36 -25.37 -15.00
C MET A 2 9.63 -25.09 -13.50
N THR A 3 10.61 -25.76 -12.94
CA THR A 3 11.13 -25.45 -11.59
C THR A 3 11.88 -24.12 -11.58
N THR A 4 12.04 -23.49 -10.41
CA THR A 4 12.84 -22.26 -10.24
C THR A 4 14.26 -22.43 -10.83
N ALA A 5 14.92 -23.56 -10.58
CA ALA A 5 16.24 -23.84 -11.11
C ALA A 5 16.28 -23.89 -12.66
N GLU A 6 15.24 -24.46 -13.28
CA GLU A 6 15.13 -24.49 -14.75
C GLU A 6 14.87 -23.10 -15.35
N LYS A 7 14.00 -22.28 -14.70
CA LYS A 7 13.73 -20.90 -15.11
C LYS A 7 15.01 -20.05 -15.02
N LEU A 8 15.73 -20.11 -13.90
CA LEU A 8 17.00 -19.39 -13.73
C LEU A 8 18.06 -19.86 -14.75
N THR A 9 18.11 -21.15 -15.06
CA THR A 9 19.04 -21.68 -16.08
C THR A 9 18.70 -21.14 -17.47
N ALA A 10 17.41 -21.10 -17.82
CA ALA A 10 16.97 -20.55 -19.11
C ALA A 10 17.29 -19.04 -19.21
N LEU A 11 17.03 -18.28 -18.14
CA LEU A 11 17.36 -16.85 -18.12
C LEU A 11 18.86 -16.60 -18.23
N ARG A 12 19.70 -17.36 -17.53
CA ARG A 12 21.18 -17.27 -17.67
C ARG A 12 21.66 -17.53 -19.09
N ARG A 13 21.02 -18.46 -19.84
CA ARG A 13 21.31 -18.68 -21.26
C ARG A 13 20.95 -17.45 -22.11
N ALA A 14 19.79 -16.83 -21.86
CA ALA A 14 19.38 -15.62 -22.54
C ALA A 14 20.31 -14.44 -22.25
N MET A 15 20.77 -14.30 -20.99
CA MET A 15 21.76 -13.32 -20.57
C MET A 15 23.10 -13.52 -21.30
N ALA A 16 23.62 -14.75 -21.35
CA ALA A 16 24.87 -15.08 -21.99
C ALA A 16 24.85 -14.74 -23.49
N GLN A 17 23.75 -15.01 -24.19
CA GLN A 17 23.59 -14.66 -25.62
C GLN A 17 23.67 -13.15 -25.89
N ARG A 18 23.38 -12.33 -24.87
CA ARG A 18 23.38 -10.85 -24.93
C ARG A 18 24.60 -10.22 -24.26
N GLY A 19 25.50 -11.03 -23.73
CA GLY A 19 26.69 -10.57 -23.01
C GLY A 19 26.37 -9.84 -21.70
N LEU A 20 25.23 -10.16 -21.04
CA LEU A 20 24.84 -9.56 -19.79
C LEU A 20 25.59 -10.21 -18.63
N ALA A 21 26.20 -9.38 -17.79
CA ALA A 21 26.86 -9.82 -16.55
C ALA A 21 25.88 -10.03 -15.40
N ALA A 22 24.74 -9.33 -15.42
CA ALA A 22 23.65 -9.49 -14.46
C ALA A 22 22.32 -9.10 -15.11
N TYR A 23 21.21 -9.61 -14.55
CA TYR A 23 19.84 -9.21 -14.92
C TYR A 23 19.00 -8.92 -13.68
N LEU A 24 18.34 -7.77 -13.67
CA LEU A 24 17.57 -7.26 -12.53
C LEU A 24 16.07 -7.41 -12.82
N VAL A 25 15.32 -7.96 -11.87
CA VAL A 25 13.85 -8.10 -11.93
C VAL A 25 13.26 -7.61 -10.61
N PRO A 26 12.80 -6.36 -10.53
CA PRO A 26 12.10 -5.84 -9.36
C PRO A 26 10.67 -6.38 -9.29
N THR A 27 10.03 -6.25 -8.13
CA THR A 27 8.57 -6.17 -8.04
C THR A 27 8.19 -4.78 -8.51
N ASP A 28 7.70 -4.68 -9.72
CA ASP A 28 7.29 -3.40 -10.30
C ASP A 28 6.46 -3.64 -11.56
N ASP A 29 5.62 -2.68 -11.89
CA ASP A 29 4.94 -2.60 -13.18
C ASP A 29 5.50 -1.42 -14.02
N PHE A 30 4.81 -1.00 -15.07
CA PHE A 30 5.24 0.14 -15.87
C PHE A 30 4.98 1.50 -15.22
N HIS A 31 4.38 1.51 -14.02
CA HIS A 31 3.86 2.65 -13.29
C HIS A 31 4.45 2.82 -11.89
N ALA A 32 5.34 1.90 -11.48
CA ALA A 32 5.91 1.79 -10.14
C ALA A 32 4.84 1.60 -9.05
N SER A 33 3.85 0.75 -9.31
CA SER A 33 2.80 0.39 -8.35
C SER A 33 3.34 -0.56 -7.28
N GLU A 34 2.83 -0.45 -6.05
CA GLU A 34 3.18 -1.38 -4.97
C GLU A 34 2.59 -2.78 -5.21
N TYR A 35 1.31 -2.83 -5.58
CA TYR A 35 0.65 -4.07 -6.02
C TYR A 35 0.58 -4.08 -7.54
N VAL A 36 0.92 -5.22 -8.11
CA VAL A 36 1.05 -5.34 -9.57
C VAL A 36 0.07 -6.36 -10.13
N GLY A 37 -0.47 -6.07 -11.31
CA GLY A 37 -1.29 -7.04 -12.04
C GLY A 37 -0.49 -8.29 -12.45
N ASP A 38 -1.18 -9.38 -12.74
CA ASP A 38 -0.58 -10.71 -12.96
C ASP A 38 0.46 -10.75 -14.09
N TYR A 39 0.31 -9.93 -15.13
CA TYR A 39 1.31 -9.78 -16.18
C TYR A 39 2.69 -9.40 -15.64
N PHE A 40 2.75 -8.61 -14.58
CA PHE A 40 3.98 -8.04 -14.02
C PHE A 40 4.64 -8.91 -12.95
N LYS A 41 4.08 -10.06 -12.60
CA LYS A 41 4.62 -10.97 -11.57
C LYS A 41 5.85 -11.77 -12.02
N ALA A 42 6.73 -11.15 -12.83
CA ALA A 42 7.94 -11.78 -13.38
C ALA A 42 8.93 -12.22 -12.29
N ARG A 43 9.10 -11.43 -11.21
CA ARG A 43 9.93 -11.77 -10.06
C ARG A 43 9.38 -13.00 -9.33
N GLU A 44 8.06 -13.03 -9.09
CA GLU A 44 7.37 -14.16 -8.48
C GLU A 44 7.48 -15.41 -9.36
N TYR A 45 7.21 -15.31 -10.67
CA TYR A 45 7.37 -16.39 -11.62
C TYR A 45 8.76 -17.02 -11.54
N LEU A 46 9.83 -16.22 -11.48
CA LEU A 46 11.20 -16.70 -11.46
C LEU A 46 11.61 -17.30 -10.12
N SER A 47 11.17 -16.72 -9.00
CA SER A 47 11.66 -17.04 -7.66
C SER A 47 10.75 -17.95 -6.85
N GLY A 48 9.44 -17.91 -7.11
CA GLY A 48 8.42 -18.50 -6.25
C GLY A 48 8.11 -17.70 -4.98
N PHE A 49 8.75 -16.53 -4.80
CA PHE A 49 8.46 -15.63 -3.68
C PHE A 49 7.26 -14.75 -4.02
N THR A 50 6.20 -14.78 -3.20
CA THR A 50 4.92 -14.08 -3.46
C THR A 50 4.80 -12.71 -2.78
N GLY A 51 5.67 -12.36 -1.82
CA GLY A 51 5.61 -11.06 -1.13
C GLY A 51 5.59 -9.85 -2.08
N SER A 52 4.87 -8.80 -1.74
CA SER A 52 4.66 -7.64 -2.64
C SER A 52 5.90 -6.76 -2.86
N ALA A 53 6.94 -6.89 -2.04
CA ALA A 53 8.16 -6.10 -2.18
C ALA A 53 9.40 -6.99 -2.31
N GLY A 54 10.15 -6.82 -3.40
CA GLY A 54 11.40 -7.54 -3.59
C GLY A 54 12.09 -7.21 -4.91
N THR A 55 13.40 -7.43 -4.93
CA THR A 55 14.23 -7.26 -6.12
C THR A 55 15.10 -8.48 -6.32
N LEU A 56 14.90 -9.19 -7.42
CA LEU A 56 15.68 -10.37 -7.79
C LEU A 56 16.82 -9.96 -8.72
N LEU A 57 18.04 -10.31 -8.36
CA LEU A 57 19.23 -10.14 -9.17
C LEU A 57 19.76 -11.52 -9.59
N ILE A 58 19.93 -11.72 -10.89
CA ILE A 58 20.45 -12.95 -11.47
C ILE A 58 21.84 -12.69 -12.03
N LEU A 59 22.82 -13.46 -11.59
CA LEU A 59 24.19 -13.52 -12.06
C LEU A 59 24.44 -14.87 -12.77
N PRO A 60 25.53 -15.04 -13.51
CA PRO A 60 25.82 -16.30 -14.19
C PRO A 60 25.82 -17.53 -13.27
N SER A 61 26.26 -17.38 -12.01
CA SER A 61 26.37 -18.48 -11.03
C SER A 61 25.52 -18.34 -9.79
N ARG A 62 24.96 -17.15 -9.50
CA ARG A 62 24.19 -16.84 -8.29
C ARG A 62 22.86 -16.23 -8.64
N ALA A 63 21.90 -16.28 -7.71
CA ALA A 63 20.68 -15.48 -7.76
C ALA A 63 20.40 -14.98 -6.33
N LEU A 64 20.04 -13.72 -6.20
CA LEU A 64 19.86 -13.06 -4.91
C LEU A 64 18.55 -12.27 -4.91
N LEU A 65 17.81 -12.33 -3.81
CA LEU A 65 16.54 -11.60 -3.64
C LEU A 65 16.63 -10.69 -2.43
N TRP A 66 16.57 -9.37 -2.65
CA TRP A 66 16.39 -8.36 -1.61
C TRP A 66 14.92 -8.18 -1.30
N THR A 67 14.56 -8.23 0.00
CA THR A 67 13.24 -7.84 0.51
C THR A 67 13.37 -7.18 1.87
N ASP A 68 12.31 -6.58 2.39
CA ASP A 68 12.30 -5.86 3.68
C ASP A 68 11.74 -6.69 4.84
N GLY A 69 11.76 -6.12 6.04
CA GLY A 69 11.45 -6.82 7.29
C GLY A 69 10.04 -7.41 7.38
N ARG A 70 9.09 -6.94 6.58
CA ARG A 70 7.73 -7.49 6.52
C ARG A 70 7.71 -8.92 5.99
N TYR A 71 8.69 -9.28 5.14
CA TYR A 71 8.72 -10.52 4.36
C TYR A 71 9.84 -11.48 4.72
N PHE A 72 10.68 -11.20 5.71
CA PHE A 72 11.85 -12.06 5.98
C PHE A 72 11.47 -13.52 6.26
N LEU A 73 10.48 -13.77 7.10
CA LEU A 73 10.02 -15.12 7.44
C LEU A 73 9.39 -15.83 6.23
N GLN A 74 8.57 -15.14 5.47
CA GLN A 74 7.95 -15.67 4.27
C GLN A 74 8.99 -16.01 3.19
N ALA A 75 9.93 -15.09 2.92
CA ALA A 75 10.99 -15.30 1.93
C ALA A 75 11.92 -16.45 2.33
N GLU A 76 12.25 -16.58 3.62
CA GLU A 76 13.06 -17.68 4.13
C GLU A 76 12.40 -19.06 3.86
N SER A 77 11.08 -19.15 4.06
CA SER A 77 10.29 -20.33 3.77
C SER A 77 10.17 -20.61 2.27
N GLN A 78 9.77 -19.62 1.49
CA GLN A 78 9.46 -19.78 0.05
C GLN A 78 10.70 -19.94 -0.83
N LEU A 79 11.86 -19.40 -0.42
CA LEU A 79 13.11 -19.56 -1.15
C LEU A 79 13.89 -20.82 -0.74
N ALA A 80 13.42 -21.57 0.26
CA ALA A 80 14.10 -22.78 0.71
C ALA A 80 14.26 -23.79 -0.43
N GLY A 81 15.50 -24.23 -0.70
CA GLY A 81 15.81 -25.16 -1.79
C GLY A 81 15.76 -24.60 -3.21
N SER A 82 15.43 -23.33 -3.43
CA SER A 82 15.37 -22.69 -4.74
C SER A 82 16.75 -22.37 -5.34
N GLY A 83 17.80 -22.29 -4.51
CA GLY A 83 19.10 -21.79 -4.89
C GLY A 83 19.19 -20.25 -5.02
N ILE A 84 18.18 -19.53 -4.51
CA ILE A 84 18.17 -18.06 -4.41
C ILE A 84 18.58 -17.66 -2.99
N GLU A 85 19.55 -16.76 -2.89
CA GLU A 85 20.04 -16.23 -1.62
C GLU A 85 19.14 -15.08 -1.14
N LEU A 86 18.65 -15.17 0.10
CA LEU A 86 17.86 -14.10 0.71
C LEU A 86 18.77 -12.98 1.21
N MET A 87 18.51 -11.77 0.78
CA MET A 87 19.20 -10.54 1.18
C MET A 87 18.23 -9.69 2.04
N ARG A 88 18.40 -9.73 3.36
CA ARG A 88 17.54 -9.02 4.33
C ARG A 88 17.86 -7.53 4.33
N SER A 89 17.10 -6.74 3.57
CA SER A 89 17.33 -5.29 3.44
C SER A 89 17.26 -4.59 4.80
N GLY A 90 18.28 -3.76 5.09
CA GLY A 90 18.33 -3.01 6.34
C GLY A 90 19.13 -3.68 7.46
N GLU A 91 19.41 -4.98 7.37
CA GLU A 91 20.27 -5.67 8.32
C GLU A 91 21.74 -5.20 8.20
N PRO A 92 22.50 -5.11 9.32
CA PRO A 92 23.81 -4.46 9.35
C PRO A 92 24.84 -5.01 8.36
N ASP A 93 24.84 -6.32 8.13
CA ASP A 93 25.83 -7.00 7.29
C ASP A 93 25.35 -7.27 5.86
N VAL A 94 24.15 -6.79 5.52
CA VAL A 94 23.57 -6.99 4.18
C VAL A 94 23.83 -5.76 3.32
N PRO A 95 24.59 -5.89 2.21
CA PRO A 95 24.84 -4.78 1.30
C PRO A 95 23.55 -4.38 0.56
N THR A 96 23.39 -3.09 0.31
CA THR A 96 22.36 -2.64 -0.65
C THR A 96 22.66 -3.18 -2.04
N LEU A 97 21.63 -3.26 -2.89
CA LEU A 97 21.75 -3.70 -4.28
C LEU A 97 22.88 -2.96 -5.02
N GLU A 98 22.95 -1.64 -4.87
CA GLU A 98 23.97 -0.79 -5.52
C GLU A 98 25.40 -1.10 -5.03
N ARG A 99 25.56 -1.36 -3.73
CA ARG A 99 26.86 -1.74 -3.16
C ARG A 99 27.29 -3.13 -3.63
N PHE A 100 26.34 -4.06 -3.67
CA PHE A 100 26.57 -5.42 -4.13
C PHE A 100 27.01 -5.42 -5.60
N LEU A 101 26.24 -4.74 -6.47
CA LEU A 101 26.57 -4.63 -7.91
C LEU A 101 27.93 -3.96 -8.14
N LEU A 102 28.25 -2.92 -7.37
CA LEU A 102 29.56 -2.26 -7.47
C LEU A 102 30.71 -3.19 -7.07
N ALA A 103 30.51 -4.08 -6.10
CA ALA A 103 31.53 -5.04 -5.69
C ALA A 103 31.68 -6.19 -6.70
N GLU A 104 30.59 -6.72 -7.20
CA GLU A 104 30.53 -7.96 -7.98
C GLU A 104 30.83 -7.77 -9.49
N LEU A 105 30.30 -6.70 -10.12
CA LEU A 105 30.44 -6.52 -11.55
C LEU A 105 31.83 -6.05 -11.94
N GLU A 106 32.34 -6.58 -13.06
CA GLU A 106 33.62 -6.15 -13.67
C GLU A 106 33.45 -4.82 -14.42
N ASP A 107 34.57 -4.13 -14.65
CA ASP A 107 34.61 -2.88 -15.41
C ASP A 107 34.07 -3.06 -16.84
N GLY A 108 33.22 -2.14 -17.29
CA GLY A 108 32.61 -2.18 -18.62
C GLY A 108 31.48 -3.20 -18.80
N SER A 109 31.06 -3.92 -17.76
CA SER A 109 29.99 -4.92 -17.83
C SER A 109 28.64 -4.32 -18.26
N LEU A 110 27.74 -5.20 -18.73
CA LEU A 110 26.35 -4.87 -19.04
C LEU A 110 25.41 -5.39 -17.92
N LEU A 111 24.61 -4.49 -17.36
CA LEU A 111 23.48 -4.81 -16.46
C LEU A 111 22.19 -4.76 -17.28
N GLY A 112 21.50 -5.90 -17.38
CA GLY A 112 20.22 -6.03 -18.08
C GLY A 112 19.03 -5.83 -17.14
N PHE A 113 17.94 -5.29 -17.65
CA PHE A 113 16.61 -5.20 -17.03
C PHE A 113 15.57 -4.73 -18.06
N ASP A 114 14.28 -4.90 -17.79
CA ASP A 114 13.25 -4.21 -18.59
C ASP A 114 13.15 -2.75 -18.13
N ALA A 115 13.47 -1.80 -19.01
CA ALA A 115 13.43 -0.37 -18.69
C ALA A 115 12.01 0.15 -18.40
N ARG A 116 10.97 -0.65 -18.65
CA ARG A 116 9.58 -0.32 -18.32
C ARG A 116 9.22 -0.69 -16.87
N THR A 117 9.92 -1.66 -16.26
CA THR A 117 9.69 -2.09 -14.87
C THR A 117 10.74 -1.56 -13.89
N VAL A 118 11.69 -0.75 -14.35
CA VAL A 118 12.67 -0.07 -13.50
C VAL A 118 12.37 1.42 -13.54
N ASN A 119 12.02 2.01 -12.39
CA ASN A 119 11.75 3.42 -12.31
C ASN A 119 13.04 4.27 -12.49
N THR A 120 12.85 5.52 -12.91
CA THR A 120 13.94 6.44 -13.23
C THR A 120 14.85 6.72 -12.03
N ALA A 121 14.30 6.81 -10.82
CA ALA A 121 15.06 7.06 -9.61
C ALA A 121 16.03 5.91 -9.32
N LEU A 122 15.58 4.65 -9.43
CA LEU A 122 16.43 3.46 -9.28
C LEU A 122 17.51 3.42 -10.36
N ALA A 123 17.12 3.60 -11.63
CA ALA A 123 18.07 3.61 -12.74
C ALA A 123 19.18 4.67 -12.56
N ARG A 124 18.81 5.89 -12.12
CA ARG A 124 19.76 6.96 -11.81
C ARG A 124 20.68 6.63 -10.64
N ARG A 125 20.14 6.07 -9.53
CA ARG A 125 20.97 5.64 -8.39
C ARG A 125 21.99 4.59 -8.81
N LEU A 126 21.54 3.58 -9.55
CA LEU A 126 22.42 2.54 -10.12
C LEU A 126 23.46 3.16 -11.05
N GLY A 127 23.05 3.99 -12.00
CA GLY A 127 23.95 4.64 -12.95
C GLY A 127 25.03 5.50 -12.27
N ASN A 128 24.64 6.29 -11.29
CA ASN A 128 25.57 7.12 -10.52
C ASN A 128 26.56 6.27 -9.71
N LYS A 129 26.09 5.22 -9.05
CA LYS A 129 26.92 4.34 -8.22
C LYS A 129 27.88 3.50 -9.06
N LEU A 130 27.43 3.00 -10.20
CA LEU A 130 28.18 2.08 -11.05
C LEU A 130 29.05 2.79 -12.10
N ARG A 131 28.96 4.11 -12.22
CA ARG A 131 29.74 4.92 -13.19
C ARG A 131 31.24 4.72 -13.07
N THR A 132 31.76 4.50 -11.87
CA THR A 132 33.18 4.30 -11.62
C THR A 132 33.75 3.01 -12.25
N LYS A 133 32.88 2.05 -12.58
CA LYS A 133 33.19 0.80 -13.28
C LYS A 133 32.64 0.79 -14.71
N HIS A 134 32.29 1.91 -15.29
CA HIS A 134 31.80 2.05 -16.67
C HIS A 134 30.67 1.06 -17.01
N ILE A 135 29.86 0.65 -16.02
CA ILE A 135 28.76 -0.28 -16.23
C ILE A 135 27.69 0.39 -17.09
N ARG A 136 27.28 -0.31 -18.15
CA ARG A 136 26.21 0.14 -19.05
C ARG A 136 24.93 -0.63 -18.80
N PHE A 137 23.80 0.00 -19.13
CA PHE A 137 22.49 -0.62 -19.02
C PHE A 137 22.02 -1.15 -20.37
N ALA A 138 21.38 -2.33 -20.34
CA ALA A 138 20.68 -2.94 -21.47
C ALA A 138 19.21 -3.13 -21.03
N GLY A 139 18.36 -2.14 -21.39
CA GLY A 139 16.98 -2.06 -20.90
C GLY A 139 15.91 -2.26 -22.00
N ASP A 140 16.30 -2.67 -23.20
CA ASP A 140 15.40 -2.68 -24.36
C ASP A 140 14.52 -3.94 -24.46
N GLU A 141 14.84 -5.00 -23.71
CA GLU A 141 14.16 -6.29 -23.79
C GLU A 141 13.73 -6.82 -22.43
N ASP A 142 12.50 -7.31 -22.34
CA ASP A 142 12.03 -8.18 -21.26
C ASP A 142 12.44 -9.63 -21.55
N LEU A 143 13.52 -10.09 -20.89
CA LEU A 143 14.01 -11.46 -21.09
C LEU A 143 13.11 -12.52 -20.48
N VAL A 144 12.21 -12.14 -19.56
CA VAL A 144 11.29 -13.08 -18.90
C VAL A 144 10.14 -13.43 -19.82
N ASP A 145 9.70 -12.53 -20.67
CA ASP A 145 8.57 -12.72 -21.57
C ASP A 145 8.69 -13.99 -22.41
N ALA A 146 9.85 -14.19 -23.06
CA ALA A 146 10.12 -15.38 -23.86
C ALA A 146 10.25 -16.68 -23.06
N LEU A 147 10.41 -16.60 -21.74
CA LEU A 147 10.58 -17.74 -20.83
C LEU A 147 9.28 -18.12 -20.11
N TRP A 148 8.28 -17.29 -20.20
CA TRP A 148 6.99 -17.47 -19.53
C TRP A 148 5.85 -17.68 -20.55
N PRO A 149 5.72 -18.91 -21.11
CA PRO A 149 4.82 -19.18 -22.24
C PRO A 149 3.32 -19.00 -21.92
N ASP A 150 2.96 -19.12 -20.67
CA ASP A 150 1.60 -18.93 -20.13
C ASP A 150 1.45 -17.61 -19.35
N ARG A 151 2.29 -16.62 -19.65
CA ARG A 151 2.21 -15.30 -19.03
C ARG A 151 0.83 -14.68 -19.24
N PRO A 152 0.15 -14.23 -18.18
CA PRO A 152 -1.11 -13.52 -18.32
C PRO A 152 -0.98 -12.32 -19.27
N LEU A 153 -2.06 -12.01 -19.99
CA LEU A 153 -2.06 -10.80 -20.83
C LEU A 153 -2.15 -9.55 -19.95
N LEU A 154 -1.66 -8.42 -20.46
CA LEU A 154 -1.92 -7.11 -19.85
C LEU A 154 -3.43 -6.93 -19.72
N SER A 155 -3.90 -6.61 -18.52
CA SER A 155 -5.30 -6.38 -18.25
C SER A 155 -5.87 -5.24 -19.10
N ALA A 156 -7.14 -5.31 -19.38
CA ALA A 156 -7.95 -4.27 -20.01
C ALA A 156 -9.36 -4.30 -19.41
N ALA A 157 -9.43 -4.37 -18.07
CA ALA A 157 -10.70 -4.35 -17.36
C ALA A 157 -11.47 -3.07 -17.66
N PRO A 158 -12.82 -3.11 -17.64
CA PRO A 158 -13.62 -1.92 -17.92
C PRO A 158 -13.31 -0.76 -16.98
N VAL A 159 -13.04 0.41 -17.57
CA VAL A 159 -12.90 1.68 -16.86
C VAL A 159 -14.28 2.29 -16.66
N TRP A 160 -14.54 2.77 -15.45
CA TRP A 160 -15.80 3.41 -15.08
C TRP A 160 -15.57 4.77 -14.39
N GLU A 161 -16.57 5.62 -14.46
CA GLU A 161 -16.50 7.00 -13.94
C GLU A 161 -16.97 7.04 -12.49
N LEU A 162 -16.21 7.71 -11.63
CA LEU A 162 -16.61 8.04 -10.28
C LEU A 162 -17.43 9.35 -10.33
N GLY A 163 -18.71 9.27 -9.98
CA GLY A 163 -19.61 10.43 -10.02
C GLY A 163 -19.18 11.56 -9.09
N ILE A 164 -19.58 12.78 -9.44
CA ILE A 164 -19.26 14.00 -8.68
C ILE A 164 -19.76 13.95 -7.22
N GLU A 165 -20.82 13.22 -6.94
CA GLU A 165 -21.37 12.99 -5.61
C GLU A 165 -20.42 12.19 -4.70
N TYR A 166 -19.46 11.49 -5.30
CA TYR A 166 -18.38 10.79 -4.60
C TYR A 166 -17.07 11.58 -4.67
N ALA A 167 -16.70 12.10 -5.85
CA ALA A 167 -15.43 12.79 -6.06
C ALA A 167 -15.38 14.20 -5.42
N GLY A 168 -16.51 14.89 -5.34
CA GLY A 168 -16.64 16.22 -4.72
C GLY A 168 -15.97 17.37 -5.47
N GLU A 169 -15.20 17.09 -6.53
CA GLU A 169 -14.54 18.07 -7.41
C GLU A 169 -14.59 17.56 -8.85
N ALA A 170 -14.92 18.44 -9.81
CA ALA A 170 -15.01 18.05 -11.20
C ALA A 170 -13.63 17.81 -11.83
N ARG A 171 -13.53 16.86 -12.76
CA ARG A 171 -12.32 16.55 -13.54
C ARG A 171 -11.68 17.79 -14.16
N ALA A 172 -12.48 18.67 -14.75
CA ALA A 172 -12.00 19.91 -15.37
C ALA A 172 -11.30 20.84 -14.36
N ASP A 173 -11.82 20.92 -13.13
CA ASP A 173 -11.22 21.74 -12.06
C ASP A 173 -9.90 21.12 -11.57
N LYS A 174 -9.84 19.80 -11.41
CA LYS A 174 -8.61 19.06 -11.07
C LYS A 174 -7.53 19.27 -12.14
N LEU A 175 -7.88 19.14 -13.43
CA LEU A 175 -6.96 19.40 -14.55
C LEU A 175 -6.45 20.85 -14.53
N ALA A 176 -7.31 21.82 -14.23
CA ALA A 176 -6.91 23.22 -14.12
C ALA A 176 -5.94 23.45 -12.95
N ARG A 177 -6.18 22.83 -11.78
CA ARG A 177 -5.27 22.88 -10.63
C ARG A 177 -3.89 22.31 -10.96
N VAL A 178 -3.86 21.14 -11.61
CA VAL A 178 -2.59 20.51 -12.00
C VAL A 178 -1.84 21.36 -13.02
N ARG A 179 -2.53 21.97 -14.00
CA ARG A 179 -1.91 22.90 -14.94
C ARG A 179 -1.35 24.15 -14.25
N ALA A 180 -2.01 24.66 -13.22
CA ALA A 180 -1.49 25.77 -12.42
C ALA A 180 -0.18 25.35 -11.69
N ALA A 181 -0.18 24.17 -11.06
CA ALA A 181 1.02 23.64 -10.41
C ALA A 181 2.17 23.38 -11.41
N MET A 182 1.87 22.88 -12.62
CA MET A 182 2.86 22.78 -13.70
C MET A 182 3.48 24.14 -14.05
N ALA A 183 2.65 25.19 -14.10
CA ALA A 183 3.13 26.55 -14.41
C ALA A 183 4.05 27.08 -13.29
N ASP A 184 3.72 26.83 -12.03
CA ASP A 184 4.53 27.22 -10.86
C ASP A 184 5.90 26.50 -10.87
N GLU A 185 5.96 25.23 -11.27
CA GLU A 185 7.18 24.48 -11.51
C GLU A 185 7.90 24.86 -12.82
N GLY A 186 7.29 25.69 -13.62
CA GLY A 186 7.79 26.09 -14.94
C GLY A 186 7.77 24.98 -15.98
N ALA A 187 6.93 23.96 -15.83
CA ALA A 187 6.78 22.85 -16.76
C ALA A 187 5.87 23.23 -17.95
N ASP A 188 6.23 22.73 -19.12
CA ASP A 188 5.42 22.88 -20.35
C ASP A 188 4.57 21.62 -20.61
N ALA A 189 5.05 20.47 -20.15
CA ALA A 189 4.36 19.19 -20.22
C ALA A 189 4.57 18.40 -18.91
N PHE A 190 3.60 17.57 -18.55
CA PHE A 190 3.68 16.65 -17.43
C PHE A 190 3.23 15.26 -17.89
N VAL A 191 4.02 14.24 -17.60
CA VAL A 191 3.64 12.84 -17.82
C VAL A 191 3.22 12.24 -16.49
N VAL A 192 1.92 12.04 -16.32
CA VAL A 192 1.35 11.34 -15.16
C VAL A 192 1.51 9.85 -15.40
N THR A 193 2.20 9.18 -14.48
CA THR A 193 2.55 7.77 -14.59
C THR A 193 1.92 6.90 -13.51
N ALA A 194 1.78 7.38 -12.29
CA ALA A 194 1.17 6.61 -11.21
C ALA A 194 -0.33 6.38 -11.47
N LEU A 195 -0.78 5.14 -11.32
CA LEU A 195 -2.15 4.73 -11.66
C LEU A 195 -3.20 5.38 -10.76
N ASP A 196 -2.91 5.53 -9.49
CA ASP A 196 -3.78 6.18 -8.50
C ASP A 196 -3.89 7.69 -8.72
N GLU A 197 -2.82 8.35 -9.16
CA GLU A 197 -2.84 9.75 -9.56
C GLU A 197 -3.69 9.97 -10.82
N LEU A 198 -3.52 9.07 -11.80
CA LEU A 198 -4.30 9.08 -13.03
C LEU A 198 -5.79 8.89 -12.74
N ALA A 199 -6.12 7.91 -11.91
CA ALA A 199 -7.49 7.60 -11.53
C ALA A 199 -8.15 8.75 -10.75
N TRP A 200 -7.41 9.36 -9.81
CA TRP A 200 -7.89 10.53 -9.05
C TRP A 200 -8.10 11.76 -9.94
N LEU A 201 -7.12 12.07 -10.81
CA LEU A 201 -7.17 13.25 -11.67
C LEU A 201 -8.34 13.22 -12.65
N LEU A 202 -8.60 12.02 -13.20
CA LEU A 202 -9.63 11.85 -14.24
C LEU A 202 -10.98 11.39 -13.69
N ASP A 203 -11.13 11.23 -12.38
CA ASP A 203 -12.34 10.65 -11.75
C ASP A 203 -12.73 9.30 -12.35
N LEU A 204 -11.74 8.49 -12.67
CA LEU A 204 -11.92 7.16 -13.26
C LEU A 204 -11.43 6.08 -12.29
N ARG A 205 -12.05 4.92 -12.38
CA ARG A 205 -11.63 3.71 -11.67
C ARG A 205 -11.61 2.52 -12.63
N GLY A 206 -10.92 1.48 -12.27
CA GLY A 206 -10.85 0.23 -13.02
C GLY A 206 -10.44 -0.92 -12.10
N ASN A 207 -10.21 -2.10 -12.65
CA ASN A 207 -9.85 -3.30 -11.89
C ASN A 207 -8.69 -4.04 -12.57
N ASP A 208 -7.69 -3.30 -13.05
CA ASP A 208 -6.49 -3.90 -13.67
C ASP A 208 -5.50 -4.43 -12.65
N VAL A 209 -5.62 -4.01 -11.40
CA VAL A 209 -4.85 -4.48 -10.24
C VAL A 209 -5.82 -4.99 -9.19
N ALA A 210 -5.60 -6.19 -8.67
CA ALA A 210 -6.43 -6.76 -7.61
C ALA A 210 -6.42 -5.85 -6.36
N CYS A 211 -7.55 -5.74 -5.71
CA CYS A 211 -7.71 -4.93 -4.49
C CYS A 211 -7.27 -3.46 -4.65
N THR A 212 -7.22 -2.94 -5.88
CA THR A 212 -6.83 -1.56 -6.13
C THR A 212 -7.62 -1.04 -7.33
N PRO A 213 -8.59 -0.13 -7.16
CA PRO A 213 -9.52 0.25 -8.22
C PRO A 213 -8.88 1.25 -9.21
N VAL A 214 -7.81 0.82 -9.88
CA VAL A 214 -7.06 1.57 -10.87
C VAL A 214 -7.08 0.87 -12.23
N PHE A 215 -6.66 1.56 -13.26
CA PHE A 215 -6.56 1.03 -14.63
C PHE A 215 -5.21 1.38 -15.25
N LEU A 216 -4.72 0.53 -16.14
CA LEU A 216 -3.45 0.73 -16.84
C LEU A 216 -3.56 1.91 -17.82
N GLY A 217 -2.80 2.97 -17.55
CA GLY A 217 -2.81 4.16 -18.36
C GLY A 217 -1.68 5.14 -18.07
N PHE A 218 -1.43 6.02 -19.02
CA PHE A 218 -0.55 7.18 -18.87
C PHE A 218 -1.31 8.43 -19.34
N LEU A 219 -1.01 9.58 -18.75
CA LEU A 219 -1.52 10.84 -19.26
C LEU A 219 -0.37 11.77 -19.63
N LEU A 220 -0.37 12.26 -20.88
CA LEU A 220 0.43 13.40 -21.26
C LEU A 220 -0.44 14.66 -21.15
N LEU A 221 -0.12 15.52 -20.18
CA LEU A 221 -0.78 16.78 -19.94
C LEU A 221 0.12 17.92 -20.38
N THR A 222 -0.40 18.82 -21.22
CA THR A 222 0.25 20.08 -21.59
C THR A 222 -0.58 21.27 -21.15
N LYS A 223 -0.12 22.48 -21.41
CA LYS A 223 -0.89 23.71 -21.11
C LYS A 223 -2.27 23.72 -21.77
N GLU A 224 -2.38 23.14 -22.99
CA GLU A 224 -3.58 23.20 -23.79
C GLU A 224 -4.25 21.84 -24.05
N ASP A 225 -3.51 20.75 -23.95
CA ASP A 225 -3.96 19.42 -24.36
C ASP A 225 -3.81 18.39 -23.23
N ALA A 226 -4.61 17.33 -23.29
CA ALA A 226 -4.54 16.18 -22.40
C ALA A 226 -4.77 14.90 -23.22
N VAL A 227 -3.82 13.96 -23.19
CA VAL A 227 -3.90 12.71 -23.94
C VAL A 227 -3.78 11.54 -22.98
N LEU A 228 -4.90 10.85 -22.75
CA LEU A 228 -4.94 9.59 -22.00
C LEU A 228 -4.53 8.45 -22.93
N CYS A 229 -3.42 7.78 -22.60
CA CYS A 229 -3.00 6.55 -23.24
C CYS A 229 -3.49 5.37 -22.39
N ALA A 230 -4.49 4.63 -22.87
CA ALA A 230 -5.10 3.51 -22.16
C ALA A 230 -5.19 2.25 -23.03
N ARG A 231 -5.44 1.11 -22.39
CA ARG A 231 -5.59 -0.18 -23.09
C ARG A 231 -6.78 -0.15 -24.04
N ALA A 232 -6.60 -0.68 -25.24
CA ALA A 232 -7.67 -0.77 -26.22
C ALA A 232 -8.84 -1.61 -25.66
N GLY A 233 -10.04 -1.06 -25.74
CA GLY A 233 -11.28 -1.71 -25.25
C GLY A 233 -11.58 -1.51 -23.76
N ALA A 234 -10.64 -1.01 -22.95
CA ALA A 234 -10.89 -0.75 -21.52
C ALA A 234 -11.84 0.44 -21.31
N VAL A 235 -11.75 1.47 -22.15
CA VAL A 235 -12.55 2.69 -22.03
C VAL A 235 -13.79 2.58 -22.92
N GLY A 236 -14.98 2.47 -22.32
CA GLY A 236 -16.27 2.40 -23.03
C GLY A 236 -16.66 3.75 -23.66
N GLU A 237 -17.66 3.74 -24.55
CA GLU A 237 -18.07 4.93 -25.31
C GLU A 237 -18.62 6.06 -24.43
N GLU A 238 -19.27 5.73 -23.33
CA GLU A 238 -19.79 6.71 -22.36
C GLU A 238 -18.64 7.49 -21.70
N VAL A 239 -17.64 6.75 -21.18
CA VAL A 239 -16.45 7.35 -20.56
C VAL A 239 -15.64 8.15 -21.60
N LYS A 240 -15.53 7.66 -22.85
CA LYS A 240 -14.88 8.41 -23.94
C LYS A 240 -15.58 9.75 -24.20
N ALA A 241 -16.91 9.75 -24.23
CA ALA A 241 -17.68 10.97 -24.45
C ALA A 241 -17.50 11.98 -23.30
N ALA A 242 -17.50 11.49 -22.05
CA ALA A 242 -17.25 12.33 -20.86
C ALA A 242 -15.82 12.91 -20.87
N LEU A 243 -14.80 12.12 -21.17
CA LEU A 243 -13.41 12.57 -21.30
C LEU A 243 -13.27 13.64 -22.40
N ALA A 244 -13.89 13.40 -23.57
CA ALA A 244 -13.85 14.36 -24.69
C ALA A 244 -14.53 15.68 -24.35
N ALA A 245 -15.60 15.67 -23.55
CA ALA A 245 -16.27 16.88 -23.07
C ALA A 245 -15.36 17.75 -22.19
N ASP A 246 -14.45 17.11 -21.43
CA ASP A 246 -13.45 17.77 -20.59
C ASP A 246 -12.10 18.00 -21.32
N GLY A 247 -12.06 17.79 -22.64
CA GLY A 247 -10.88 18.04 -23.47
C GLY A 247 -9.78 17.00 -23.34
N VAL A 248 -10.10 15.78 -22.87
CA VAL A 248 -9.15 14.67 -22.78
C VAL A 248 -9.33 13.76 -23.99
N ARG A 249 -8.28 13.61 -24.79
CA ARG A 249 -8.23 12.72 -25.95
C ARG A 249 -7.71 11.33 -25.56
N LEU A 250 -8.13 10.30 -26.27
CA LEU A 250 -7.65 8.94 -26.07
C LEU A 250 -6.62 8.53 -27.13
N ALA A 251 -5.62 7.76 -26.70
CA ALA A 251 -4.65 7.08 -27.54
C ALA A 251 -4.38 5.65 -27.01
N ASP A 252 -3.73 4.83 -27.83
CA ASP A 252 -3.31 3.50 -27.38
C ASP A 252 -2.26 3.59 -26.27
N TYR A 253 -2.28 2.65 -25.35
CA TYR A 253 -1.44 2.59 -24.16
C TYR A 253 0.06 2.81 -24.45
N GLU A 254 0.63 2.08 -25.41
CA GLU A 254 2.03 2.19 -25.80
C GLU A 254 2.38 3.48 -26.53
N SER A 255 1.38 4.26 -26.96
CA SER A 255 1.59 5.53 -27.69
C SER A 255 2.31 6.58 -26.84
N ILE A 256 2.30 6.45 -25.50
CA ILE A 256 2.93 7.41 -24.59
C ILE A 256 4.39 7.68 -24.93
N TYR A 257 5.17 6.64 -25.23
CA TYR A 257 6.58 6.78 -25.57
C TYR A 257 6.79 7.59 -26.86
N GLY A 258 5.90 7.38 -27.84
CA GLY A 258 5.89 8.14 -29.10
C GLY A 258 5.50 9.59 -28.91
N LEU A 259 4.47 9.84 -28.11
CA LEU A 259 3.98 11.19 -27.80
C LEU A 259 5.05 12.01 -27.05
N VAL A 260 5.69 11.41 -26.05
CA VAL A 260 6.79 12.07 -25.33
C VAL A 260 7.97 12.39 -26.28
N ARG A 261 8.32 11.44 -27.17
CA ARG A 261 9.40 11.65 -28.16
C ARG A 261 9.08 12.75 -29.18
N ALA A 262 7.80 12.99 -29.44
CA ALA A 262 7.33 14.00 -30.37
C ALA A 262 7.23 15.41 -29.77
N LEU A 263 7.50 15.59 -28.49
CA LEU A 263 7.48 16.90 -27.84
C LEU A 263 8.52 17.85 -28.50
N PRO A 264 8.17 19.13 -28.67
CA PRO A 264 9.05 20.13 -29.27
C PRO A 264 10.38 20.28 -28.51
N ARG A 265 11.45 20.65 -29.23
CA ARG A 265 12.71 21.03 -28.60
C ARG A 265 12.49 22.24 -27.67
N GLY A 266 13.15 22.23 -26.53
CA GLY A 266 13.01 23.27 -25.52
C GLY A 266 11.82 23.07 -24.56
N THR A 267 10.99 22.04 -24.79
CA THR A 267 9.92 21.68 -23.84
C THR A 267 10.51 21.26 -22.49
N ARG A 268 10.00 21.78 -21.40
CA ARG A 268 10.31 21.35 -20.04
C ARG A 268 9.27 20.32 -19.61
N VAL A 269 9.72 19.08 -19.49
CA VAL A 269 8.87 17.90 -19.19
C VAL A 269 8.98 17.54 -17.73
N LEU A 270 7.90 17.73 -16.98
CA LEU A 270 7.79 17.27 -15.59
C LEU A 270 7.59 15.74 -15.59
N LEU A 271 8.42 15.06 -14.84
CA LEU A 271 8.36 13.62 -14.58
C LEU A 271 8.68 13.38 -13.11
N ASP A 272 7.89 12.58 -12.42
CA ASP A 272 8.29 12.04 -11.11
C ASP A 272 9.15 10.79 -11.33
N GLY A 273 10.43 10.89 -11.07
CA GLY A 273 11.36 9.77 -11.28
C GLY A 273 11.10 8.57 -10.36
N ALA A 274 10.28 8.73 -9.31
CA ALA A 274 9.89 7.62 -8.45
C ALA A 274 8.84 6.71 -9.11
N THR A 275 7.98 7.27 -9.97
CA THR A 275 6.89 6.53 -10.64
C THR A 275 7.11 6.40 -12.16
N ALA A 276 7.83 7.32 -12.77
CA ALA A 276 8.15 7.24 -14.20
C ALA A 276 9.17 6.13 -14.48
N ASN A 277 8.81 5.19 -15.33
CA ASN A 277 9.74 4.15 -15.75
C ASN A 277 10.90 4.74 -16.58
N TYR A 278 12.02 4.04 -16.57
CA TYR A 278 13.27 4.53 -17.20
C TYR A 278 13.14 4.72 -18.71
N ARG A 279 12.33 3.89 -19.40
CA ARG A 279 12.06 4.02 -20.83
C ARG A 279 11.33 5.34 -21.16
N LEU A 280 10.43 5.82 -20.30
CA LEU A 280 9.80 7.13 -20.49
C LEU A 280 10.83 8.27 -20.45
N THR A 281 11.73 8.25 -19.47
CA THR A 281 12.80 9.25 -19.38
C THR A 281 13.72 9.21 -20.59
N GLN A 282 14.05 8.02 -21.09
CA GLN A 282 14.82 7.86 -22.33
C GLN A 282 14.04 8.31 -23.58
N SER A 283 12.73 8.42 -23.52
CA SER A 283 11.89 8.90 -24.62
C SER A 283 11.82 10.42 -24.71
N VAL A 284 12.27 11.16 -23.69
CA VAL A 284 12.33 12.64 -23.75
C VAL A 284 13.33 13.03 -24.84
N PRO A 285 12.93 13.87 -25.82
CA PRO A 285 13.77 14.14 -26.99
C PRO A 285 15.01 14.98 -26.65
N ASP A 286 16.08 14.81 -27.42
CA ASP A 286 17.25 15.65 -27.32
C ASP A 286 16.89 17.14 -27.49
N GLY A 287 17.32 17.95 -26.51
CA GLY A 287 17.04 19.39 -26.48
C GLY A 287 15.73 19.78 -25.77
N ALA A 288 14.98 18.82 -25.22
CA ALA A 288 14.01 19.06 -24.16
C ALA A 288 14.70 18.93 -22.79
N GLU A 289 14.11 19.54 -21.76
CA GLU A 289 14.59 19.47 -20.37
C GLU A 289 13.69 18.57 -19.55
N THR A 290 14.24 17.61 -18.81
CA THR A 290 13.49 16.81 -17.83
C THR A 290 13.54 17.50 -16.47
N LEU A 291 12.39 17.90 -15.97
CA LEU A 291 12.20 18.36 -14.60
C LEU A 291 11.83 17.15 -13.74
N ASP A 292 12.83 16.53 -13.10
CA ASP A 292 12.61 15.44 -12.15
C ASP A 292 12.16 16.03 -10.82
N ARG A 293 10.87 16.07 -10.62
CA ARG A 293 10.20 16.60 -9.44
C ARG A 293 9.07 15.67 -9.05
N PRO A 294 8.69 15.65 -7.77
CA PRO A 294 7.51 14.92 -7.34
C PRO A 294 6.26 15.43 -8.02
N SER A 295 5.36 14.51 -8.27
CA SER A 295 4.05 14.82 -8.81
C SER A 295 3.29 15.83 -7.95
N PRO A 296 2.77 16.92 -8.54
CA PRO A 296 1.91 17.87 -7.81
C PRO A 296 0.56 17.26 -7.43
N ILE A 297 0.16 16.13 -8.03
CA ILE A 297 -1.11 15.45 -7.75
C ILE A 297 -1.07 14.79 -6.35
N VAL A 298 0.06 14.26 -5.94
CA VAL A 298 0.21 13.55 -4.66
C VAL A 298 -0.32 14.35 -3.45
N PRO A 299 0.11 15.59 -3.18
CA PRO A 299 -0.45 16.37 -2.08
C PRO A 299 -1.92 16.77 -2.31
N MET A 300 -2.35 16.92 -3.57
CA MET A 300 -3.73 17.31 -3.88
C MET A 300 -4.73 16.20 -3.51
N LYS A 301 -4.41 14.92 -3.79
CA LYS A 301 -5.26 13.77 -3.46
C LYS A 301 -5.14 13.34 -2.00
N ALA A 302 -4.02 13.63 -1.35
CA ALA A 302 -3.82 13.30 0.06
C ALA A 302 -4.79 14.05 0.99
N VAL A 303 -5.10 15.31 0.67
CA VAL A 303 -6.04 16.15 1.42
C VAL A 303 -7.46 15.94 0.88
N LYS A 304 -8.22 15.07 1.56
CA LYS A 304 -9.60 14.75 1.17
C LYS A 304 -10.51 15.96 1.31
N ASN A 305 -11.29 16.26 0.27
CA ASN A 305 -12.28 17.33 0.30
C ASN A 305 -13.46 16.99 1.24
N ALA A 306 -14.39 17.92 1.44
CA ALA A 306 -15.50 17.75 2.38
C ALA A 306 -16.44 16.59 1.99
N VAL A 307 -16.66 16.36 0.69
CA VAL A 307 -17.49 15.25 0.19
C VAL A 307 -16.81 13.92 0.42
N GLU A 308 -15.51 13.80 0.09
CA GLU A 308 -14.72 12.61 0.32
C GLU A 308 -14.66 12.27 1.83
N GLN A 309 -14.45 13.27 2.72
CA GLN A 309 -14.44 13.06 4.17
C GLN A 309 -15.78 12.53 4.69
N GLU A 310 -16.91 13.06 4.22
CA GLU A 310 -18.24 12.58 4.63
C GLU A 310 -18.52 11.18 4.08
N ASN A 311 -18.17 10.92 2.84
CA ASN A 311 -18.28 9.61 2.24
C ASN A 311 -17.42 8.56 2.98
N LEU A 312 -16.20 8.92 3.39
CA LEU A 312 -15.35 8.02 4.21
C LEU A 312 -16.00 7.65 5.53
N ARG A 313 -16.69 8.56 6.21
CA ARG A 313 -17.46 8.21 7.42
C ARG A 313 -18.57 7.20 7.12
N ARG A 314 -19.21 7.32 5.94
CA ARG A 314 -20.22 6.35 5.48
C ARG A 314 -19.61 4.99 5.18
N ALA A 315 -18.43 4.95 4.52
CA ALA A 315 -17.69 3.71 4.28
C ALA A 315 -17.33 3.00 5.58
N HIS A 316 -16.78 3.74 6.56
CA HIS A 316 -16.42 3.18 7.88
C HIS A 316 -17.62 2.75 8.71
N LEU A 317 -18.79 3.39 8.54
CA LEU A 317 -20.02 2.92 9.14
C LEU A 317 -20.47 1.58 8.55
N ALA A 318 -20.45 1.46 7.22
CA ALA A 318 -20.83 0.22 6.53
C ALA A 318 -19.86 -0.93 6.88
N ASP A 319 -18.56 -0.67 6.85
CA ASP A 319 -17.53 -1.65 7.22
C ASP A 319 -17.63 -2.03 8.72
N GLY A 320 -17.85 -1.06 9.60
CA GLY A 320 -18.03 -1.29 11.03
C GLY A 320 -19.21 -2.21 11.37
N ILE A 321 -20.32 -2.13 10.61
CA ILE A 321 -21.45 -3.04 10.73
C ILE A 321 -21.04 -4.47 10.37
N ALA A 322 -20.39 -4.66 9.21
CA ALA A 322 -19.91 -5.96 8.75
C ALA A 322 -18.89 -6.57 9.71
N LEU A 323 -17.90 -5.77 10.11
CA LEU A 323 -16.83 -6.20 11.01
C LEU A 323 -17.38 -6.53 12.42
N THR A 324 -18.35 -5.79 12.95
CA THR A 324 -18.96 -6.08 14.25
C THR A 324 -19.67 -7.43 14.23
N ARG A 325 -20.41 -7.75 13.16
CA ARG A 325 -21.06 -9.06 12.97
C ARG A 325 -20.04 -10.19 12.87
N PHE A 326 -18.95 -9.93 12.16
CA PHE A 326 -17.84 -10.86 12.05
C PHE A 326 -17.16 -11.12 13.39
N LEU A 327 -16.82 -10.08 14.15
CA LEU A 327 -16.21 -10.22 15.48
C LEU A 327 -17.11 -10.99 16.44
N ARG A 328 -18.43 -10.75 16.41
CA ARG A 328 -19.38 -11.55 17.19
C ARG A 328 -19.33 -13.02 16.76
N TRP A 329 -19.39 -13.29 15.46
CA TRP A 329 -19.33 -14.66 14.93
C TRP A 329 -18.01 -15.34 15.33
N LEU A 330 -16.86 -14.65 15.22
CA LEU A 330 -15.57 -15.19 15.68
C LEU A 330 -15.59 -15.61 17.14
N LYS A 331 -16.14 -14.76 18.01
CA LYS A 331 -16.16 -14.99 19.47
C LYS A 331 -17.18 -16.05 19.91
N CYS A 332 -18.29 -16.20 19.20
CA CYS A 332 -19.41 -17.01 19.66
C CYS A 332 -19.58 -18.32 18.89
N ASP A 333 -19.24 -18.36 17.61
CA ASP A 333 -19.67 -19.38 16.68
C ASP A 333 -18.54 -20.07 15.91
N ALA A 334 -17.52 -19.33 15.48
CA ALA A 334 -16.51 -19.78 14.49
C ALA A 334 -15.82 -21.11 14.87
N VAL A 335 -15.31 -21.21 16.08
CA VAL A 335 -14.61 -22.44 16.55
C VAL A 335 -15.57 -23.64 16.60
N ARG A 336 -16.81 -23.43 17.05
CA ARG A 336 -17.85 -24.47 17.08
C ARG A 336 -18.23 -24.95 15.68
N GLU A 337 -18.19 -24.05 14.70
CA GLU A 337 -18.46 -24.34 13.30
C GLU A 337 -17.28 -24.94 12.56
N GLY A 338 -16.13 -25.07 13.22
CA GLY A 338 -14.90 -25.61 12.62
C GLY A 338 -14.26 -24.67 11.61
N ALA A 339 -14.35 -23.37 11.85
CA ALA A 339 -13.78 -22.35 10.96
C ALA A 339 -12.26 -22.45 10.91
N THR A 340 -11.70 -22.06 9.75
CA THR A 340 -10.26 -21.91 9.49
C THR A 340 -9.96 -20.45 9.17
N GLU A 341 -8.67 -20.11 8.99
CA GLU A 341 -8.26 -18.77 8.58
C GLU A 341 -8.92 -18.36 7.25
N LEU A 342 -8.90 -19.24 6.23
CA LEU A 342 -9.53 -18.99 4.93
C LEU A 342 -11.05 -18.86 5.03
N SER A 343 -11.71 -19.73 5.80
CA SER A 343 -13.16 -19.67 5.95
C SER A 343 -13.59 -18.44 6.75
N ALA A 344 -12.76 -17.96 7.68
CA ALA A 344 -13.01 -16.73 8.41
C ALA A 344 -12.89 -15.50 7.50
N ALA A 345 -11.90 -15.46 6.60
CA ALA A 345 -11.80 -14.43 5.58
C ALA A 345 -13.05 -14.39 4.67
N ALA A 346 -13.47 -15.55 4.18
CA ALA A 346 -14.69 -15.68 3.37
C ALA A 346 -15.95 -15.21 4.11
N LYS A 347 -16.02 -15.47 5.43
CA LYS A 347 -17.15 -15.06 6.27
C LYS A 347 -17.26 -13.54 6.42
N LEU A 348 -16.14 -12.86 6.59
CA LEU A 348 -16.12 -11.39 6.63
C LEU A 348 -16.54 -10.80 5.28
N GLU A 349 -16.05 -11.38 4.19
CA GLU A 349 -16.43 -10.98 2.83
C GLU A 349 -17.93 -11.13 2.59
N GLU A 350 -18.56 -12.20 3.08
CA GLU A 350 -20.02 -12.35 3.07
C GLU A 350 -20.73 -11.15 3.72
N TYR A 351 -20.30 -10.74 4.92
CA TYR A 351 -20.92 -9.63 5.62
C TYR A 351 -20.71 -8.28 4.92
N ARG A 352 -19.53 -8.04 4.34
CA ARG A 352 -19.23 -6.83 3.57
C ARG A 352 -20.09 -6.72 2.32
N ARG A 353 -20.32 -7.84 1.60
CA ARG A 353 -21.15 -7.91 0.39
C ARG A 353 -22.63 -7.59 0.62
N GLU A 354 -23.10 -7.55 1.85
CA GLU A 354 -24.47 -7.09 2.15
C GLU A 354 -24.65 -5.58 1.96
N SER A 355 -23.56 -4.80 1.98
CA SER A 355 -23.58 -3.38 1.65
C SER A 355 -23.63 -3.18 0.13
N ALA A 356 -24.61 -2.42 -0.36
CA ALA A 356 -24.73 -2.09 -1.78
C ALA A 356 -23.57 -1.23 -2.31
N ASP A 357 -22.86 -0.53 -1.43
CA ASP A 357 -21.70 0.29 -1.78
C ASP A 357 -20.39 -0.50 -1.82
N TYR A 358 -20.36 -1.73 -1.28
CA TYR A 358 -19.16 -2.57 -1.26
C TYR A 358 -18.79 -3.04 -2.67
N LEU A 359 -17.51 -3.00 -3.00
CA LEU A 359 -16.98 -3.39 -4.31
C LEU A 359 -16.08 -4.63 -4.21
N GLU A 360 -15.01 -4.55 -3.42
CA GLU A 360 -14.01 -5.59 -3.26
C GLU A 360 -13.18 -5.36 -1.97
N PRO A 361 -12.35 -6.30 -1.53
CA PRO A 361 -11.36 -6.04 -0.48
C PRO A 361 -10.39 -4.94 -0.91
N SER A 362 -9.89 -4.15 0.05
CA SER A 362 -8.85 -3.14 -0.22
C SER A 362 -7.43 -3.74 -0.27
N PHE A 363 -7.29 -4.95 0.22
CA PHE A 363 -6.10 -5.84 0.13
C PHE A 363 -6.53 -7.26 0.50
N ASP A 364 -5.68 -8.24 0.20
CA ASP A 364 -5.92 -9.64 0.58
C ASP A 364 -5.98 -9.76 2.11
N PRO A 365 -7.10 -10.25 2.69
CA PRO A 365 -7.30 -10.22 4.13
C PRO A 365 -6.31 -11.12 4.88
N ILE A 366 -5.74 -10.59 5.95
CA ILE A 366 -4.82 -11.31 6.84
C ILE A 366 -5.62 -11.86 8.02
N LEU A 367 -5.94 -13.14 8.01
CA LEU A 367 -6.50 -13.86 9.13
C LEU A 367 -5.44 -14.83 9.64
N ALA A 368 -4.73 -14.44 10.70
CA ALA A 368 -3.54 -15.14 11.15
C ALA A 368 -3.70 -15.67 12.58
N TYR A 369 -3.89 -16.97 12.73
CA TYR A 369 -4.09 -17.62 14.02
C TYR A 369 -2.78 -18.06 14.67
N GLY A 370 -2.61 -17.77 15.95
CA GLY A 370 -1.47 -18.18 16.75
C GLY A 370 -0.12 -17.74 16.14
N PRO A 371 0.80 -18.67 15.82
CA PRO A 371 2.12 -18.36 15.27
C PRO A 371 2.11 -17.63 13.91
N HIS A 372 1.07 -17.81 13.09
CA HIS A 372 0.92 -17.12 11.82
C HIS A 372 0.81 -15.60 12.02
N GLY A 373 0.22 -15.15 13.14
CA GLY A 373 0.16 -13.73 13.48
C GLY A 373 1.53 -13.04 13.61
N ALA A 374 2.61 -13.80 13.79
CA ALA A 374 3.97 -13.26 13.84
C ALA A 374 4.53 -12.90 12.44
N ILE A 375 3.87 -13.33 11.37
CA ILE A 375 4.21 -12.98 9.99
C ILE A 375 3.40 -11.75 9.61
N VAL A 376 4.05 -10.59 9.52
CA VAL A 376 3.38 -9.27 9.42
C VAL A 376 2.39 -9.19 8.27
N HIS A 377 2.76 -9.69 7.09
CA HIS A 377 1.94 -9.79 5.89
C HIS A 377 1.65 -11.27 5.57
N TYR A 378 1.06 -11.99 6.55
CA TYR A 378 0.65 -13.37 6.35
C TYR A 378 -0.48 -13.45 5.34
N GLU A 379 -0.38 -14.40 4.44
CA GLU A 379 -1.44 -14.78 3.51
C GLU A 379 -1.72 -16.26 3.67
N ALA A 380 -2.93 -16.59 4.11
CA ALA A 380 -3.36 -17.98 4.22
C ALA A 380 -3.53 -18.60 2.83
N THR A 381 -2.97 -19.79 2.62
CA THR A 381 -3.15 -20.58 1.40
C THR A 381 -3.78 -21.93 1.76
N GLU A 382 -4.21 -22.71 0.77
CA GLU A 382 -4.73 -24.07 1.02
C GLU A 382 -3.73 -24.96 1.77
N GLU A 383 -2.41 -24.72 1.59
CA GLU A 383 -1.36 -25.48 2.25
C GLU A 383 -1.05 -25.00 3.67
N THR A 384 -1.29 -23.73 3.98
CA THR A 384 -0.98 -23.13 5.28
C THR A 384 -2.19 -22.93 6.16
N ASP A 385 -3.40 -23.05 5.62
CA ASP A 385 -4.67 -22.87 6.35
C ASP A 385 -4.77 -23.79 7.58
N VAL A 386 -5.10 -23.19 8.72
CA VAL A 386 -5.25 -23.92 9.98
C VAL A 386 -6.64 -23.69 10.60
N PRO A 387 -7.16 -24.70 11.33
CA PRO A 387 -8.41 -24.54 12.07
C PRO A 387 -8.24 -23.56 13.23
N LEU A 388 -9.28 -22.75 13.48
CA LEU A 388 -9.36 -21.90 14.66
C LEU A 388 -9.73 -22.73 15.88
N GLU A 389 -9.01 -22.54 16.98
CA GLU A 389 -9.23 -23.28 18.22
C GLU A 389 -9.69 -22.36 19.36
N ALA A 390 -10.33 -22.93 20.39
CA ALA A 390 -10.89 -22.17 21.53
C ALA A 390 -9.80 -21.69 22.51
N HIS A 391 -8.70 -21.13 22.03
CA HIS A 391 -7.61 -20.53 22.82
C HIS A 391 -6.76 -19.59 21.96
N GLY A 392 -5.91 -18.78 22.58
CA GLY A 392 -4.93 -17.94 21.90
C GLY A 392 -5.54 -16.78 21.10
N LEU A 393 -4.74 -16.21 20.23
CA LEU A 393 -5.03 -15.00 19.47
C LEU A 393 -5.22 -15.27 17.98
N LEU A 394 -6.21 -14.58 17.39
CA LEU A 394 -6.35 -14.39 15.95
C LEU A 394 -6.07 -12.90 15.64
N LEU A 395 -5.10 -12.62 14.80
CA LEU A 395 -4.91 -11.32 14.18
C LEU A 395 -5.75 -11.27 12.90
N ALA A 396 -6.67 -10.31 12.84
CA ALA A 396 -7.54 -10.07 11.69
C ALA A 396 -7.28 -8.65 11.17
N ASP A 397 -6.56 -8.56 10.06
CA ASP A 397 -6.24 -7.33 9.35
C ASP A 397 -6.94 -7.34 8.00
N THR A 398 -7.84 -6.39 7.79
CA THR A 398 -8.79 -6.42 6.68
C THR A 398 -9.26 -5.02 6.31
N GLY A 399 -9.61 -4.86 5.04
CA GLY A 399 -10.21 -3.62 4.57
C GLY A 399 -11.16 -3.86 3.40
N GLY A 400 -11.88 -2.83 3.01
CA GLY A 400 -12.80 -2.88 1.88
C GLY A 400 -12.82 -1.60 1.07
N HIS A 401 -13.01 -1.76 -0.23
CA HIS A 401 -13.37 -0.68 -1.12
C HIS A 401 -14.89 -0.56 -1.19
N TYR A 402 -15.36 0.62 -0.87
CA TYR A 402 -16.75 1.04 -1.01
C TYR A 402 -16.82 2.18 -2.01
N ARG A 403 -17.93 2.37 -2.71
CA ARG A 403 -18.10 3.58 -3.56
C ARG A 403 -17.85 4.88 -2.80
N THR A 404 -18.00 4.83 -1.49
CA THR A 404 -17.81 5.93 -0.57
C THR A 404 -16.42 6.01 0.07
N GLY A 405 -15.47 5.16 -0.32
CA GLY A 405 -14.07 5.23 0.15
C GLY A 405 -13.43 3.89 0.40
N THR A 406 -12.25 3.92 1.00
CA THR A 406 -11.42 2.75 1.35
C THR A 406 -11.37 2.63 2.86
N THR A 407 -11.48 1.41 3.40
CA THR A 407 -11.26 1.09 4.81
C THR A 407 -10.05 0.20 4.98
N ASP A 408 -9.46 0.30 6.17
CA ASP A 408 -8.34 -0.49 6.66
C ASP A 408 -8.46 -0.62 8.16
N VAL A 409 -8.40 -1.85 8.69
CA VAL A 409 -8.60 -2.09 10.12
C VAL A 409 -7.99 -3.40 10.57
N THR A 410 -7.20 -3.36 11.62
CA THR A 410 -6.72 -4.57 12.30
C THR A 410 -7.31 -4.71 13.69
N ARG A 411 -7.74 -5.93 14.02
CA ARG A 411 -8.09 -6.36 15.38
C ARG A 411 -7.39 -7.66 15.74
N THR A 412 -6.81 -7.70 16.94
CA THR A 412 -6.33 -8.95 17.54
C THR A 412 -7.38 -9.44 18.53
N VAL A 413 -7.88 -10.65 18.30
CA VAL A 413 -9.06 -11.23 18.97
C VAL A 413 -8.65 -12.49 19.74
N ALA A 414 -9.06 -12.59 21.00
CA ALA A 414 -8.94 -13.80 21.80
C ALA A 414 -10.05 -14.80 21.42
N LEU A 415 -9.69 -15.99 20.96
CA LEU A 415 -10.68 -17.06 20.66
C LEU A 415 -11.01 -17.94 21.86
N GLY A 416 -10.43 -17.63 23.03
CA GLY A 416 -10.63 -18.30 24.30
C GLY A 416 -9.63 -17.78 25.33
N PRO A 417 -9.18 -18.61 26.28
CA PRO A 417 -8.16 -18.19 27.24
C PRO A 417 -6.87 -17.76 26.53
N VAL A 418 -6.31 -16.64 26.96
CA VAL A 418 -5.03 -16.09 26.49
C VAL A 418 -4.00 -16.10 27.61
N ALA A 419 -2.73 -16.28 27.25
CA ALA A 419 -1.62 -16.24 28.20
C ALA A 419 -1.34 -14.80 28.69
N GLU A 420 -0.73 -14.66 29.86
CA GLU A 420 -0.34 -13.34 30.41
C GLU A 420 0.61 -12.59 29.47
N GLU A 421 1.51 -13.30 28.74
CA GLU A 421 2.40 -12.71 27.74
C GLU A 421 1.60 -12.09 26.58
N GLU A 422 0.58 -12.80 26.07
CA GLU A 422 -0.31 -12.34 25.00
C GLU A 422 -1.11 -11.11 25.45
N LYS A 423 -1.71 -11.17 26.65
CA LYS A 423 -2.50 -10.07 27.21
C LYS A 423 -1.64 -8.82 27.43
N ARG A 424 -0.42 -8.99 27.96
CA ARG A 424 0.54 -7.91 28.12
C ARG A 424 0.90 -7.27 26.77
N ALA A 425 1.22 -8.08 25.76
CA ALA A 425 1.55 -7.63 24.42
C ALA A 425 0.41 -6.81 23.80
N CYS A 426 -0.81 -7.34 23.82
CA CYS A 426 -1.99 -6.62 23.33
C CYS A 426 -2.20 -5.28 24.04
N THR A 427 -2.00 -5.25 25.37
CA THR A 427 -2.19 -4.02 26.15
C THR A 427 -1.12 -2.98 25.85
N LEU A 428 0.14 -3.38 25.66
CA LEU A 428 1.22 -2.45 25.29
C LEU A 428 0.98 -1.83 23.91
N VAL A 429 0.57 -2.64 22.92
CA VAL A 429 0.20 -2.16 21.59
C VAL A 429 -0.99 -1.20 21.67
N LEU A 430 -2.03 -1.56 22.44
CA LEU A 430 -3.21 -0.69 22.64
C LEU A 430 -2.82 0.66 23.27
N ARG A 431 -1.89 0.70 24.23
CA ARG A 431 -1.42 1.94 24.84
C ARG A 431 -0.78 2.86 23.81
N GLY A 432 0.05 2.31 22.92
CA GLY A 432 0.65 3.06 21.81
C GLY A 432 -0.41 3.62 20.86
N HIS A 433 -1.35 2.79 20.44
CA HIS A 433 -2.48 3.17 19.59
C HIS A 433 -3.31 4.31 20.24
N LEU A 434 -3.71 4.18 21.49
CA LEU A 434 -4.47 5.22 22.20
C LEU A 434 -3.69 6.52 22.35
N ALA A 435 -2.38 6.46 22.56
CA ALA A 435 -1.55 7.65 22.71
C ALA A 435 -1.46 8.43 21.38
N LEU A 436 -1.29 7.76 20.25
CA LEU A 436 -1.26 8.40 18.93
C LEU A 436 -2.65 8.92 18.56
N ALA A 437 -3.70 8.12 18.68
CA ALA A 437 -5.07 8.53 18.34
C ALA A 437 -5.54 9.79 19.11
N ALA A 438 -5.05 10.00 20.33
CA ALA A 438 -5.38 11.15 21.16
C ALA A 438 -4.43 12.35 21.00
N ALA A 439 -3.53 12.30 20.02
CA ALA A 439 -2.54 13.36 19.82
C ALA A 439 -3.20 14.69 19.44
N ARG A 440 -2.71 15.76 20.06
CA ARG A 440 -2.91 17.14 19.63
C ARG A 440 -1.54 17.74 19.34
N PHE A 441 -1.39 18.32 18.18
CA PHE A 441 -0.10 18.79 17.72
C PHE A 441 -0.23 20.09 16.94
N ARG A 442 0.86 20.84 16.85
CA ARG A 442 0.92 22.09 16.12
C ARG A 442 0.98 21.83 14.61
N ALA A 443 0.33 22.65 13.81
CA ALA A 443 0.46 22.61 12.35
C ALA A 443 1.94 22.73 11.92
N GLY A 444 2.34 21.92 10.93
CA GLY A 444 3.72 21.75 10.48
C GLY A 444 4.44 20.55 11.11
N VAL A 445 3.80 19.83 12.03
CA VAL A 445 4.31 18.55 12.56
C VAL A 445 4.14 17.47 11.51
N THR A 446 5.13 16.59 11.41
CA THR A 446 5.17 15.46 10.49
C THR A 446 4.91 14.14 11.23
N GLY A 447 4.67 13.06 10.49
CA GLY A 447 4.43 11.75 11.09
C GLY A 447 5.62 11.22 11.88
N GLU A 448 6.85 11.58 11.49
CA GLU A 448 8.08 11.22 12.22
C GLU A 448 8.11 11.78 13.65
N ASN A 449 7.45 12.93 13.86
CA ASN A 449 7.35 13.53 15.21
C ASN A 449 6.32 12.78 16.08
N LEU A 450 5.35 12.10 15.48
CA LEU A 450 4.24 11.45 16.19
C LEU A 450 4.49 9.96 16.45
N ASP A 451 5.33 9.30 15.67
CA ASP A 451 5.57 7.84 15.74
C ASP A 451 5.95 7.37 17.15
N ILE A 452 6.75 8.17 17.88
CA ILE A 452 7.16 7.84 19.25
C ILE A 452 5.98 7.67 20.22
N LEU A 453 4.82 8.26 19.93
CA LEU A 453 3.63 8.10 20.77
C LEU A 453 3.14 6.65 20.73
N ALA A 454 3.19 6.02 19.56
CA ALA A 454 2.81 4.62 19.39
C ALA A 454 3.90 3.65 19.86
N ARG A 455 5.20 3.95 19.58
CA ARG A 455 6.31 3.06 19.95
C ARG A 455 6.70 3.16 21.42
N GLY A 456 6.50 4.30 22.05
CA GLY A 456 6.97 4.57 23.42
C GLY A 456 6.67 3.45 24.41
N PRO A 457 5.42 2.98 24.54
CA PRO A 457 5.08 1.89 25.46
C PRO A 457 5.83 0.57 25.21
N LEU A 458 6.18 0.27 23.96
CA LEU A 458 6.99 -0.90 23.60
C LEU A 458 8.47 -0.67 23.87
N TRP A 459 9.00 0.49 23.51
CA TRP A 459 10.41 0.83 23.76
C TRP A 459 10.76 0.91 25.24
N ASP A 460 9.83 1.32 26.09
CA ASP A 460 9.99 1.29 27.57
C ASP A 460 10.25 -0.13 28.09
N GLU A 461 9.79 -1.16 27.35
CA GLU A 461 9.99 -2.57 27.65
C GLU A 461 11.10 -3.24 26.81
N GLY A 462 11.83 -2.46 26.00
CA GLY A 462 12.87 -2.97 25.10
C GLY A 462 12.32 -3.79 23.91
N LEU A 463 11.04 -3.56 23.53
CA LEU A 463 10.35 -4.21 22.42
C LEU A 463 10.16 -3.23 21.27
N ASP A 464 10.04 -3.74 20.03
CA ASP A 464 9.81 -2.93 18.84
C ASP A 464 9.12 -3.74 17.72
N TYR A 465 8.71 -3.07 16.66
CA TYR A 465 8.21 -3.66 15.41
C TYR A 465 8.91 -3.06 14.19
N ASN A 466 9.02 -3.83 13.10
CA ASN A 466 9.87 -3.52 11.94
C ASN A 466 9.11 -2.91 10.75
N HIS A 467 7.89 -2.42 10.95
CA HIS A 467 7.11 -1.70 9.93
C HIS A 467 6.81 -0.26 10.36
N GLY A 468 6.22 0.54 9.49
CA GLY A 468 5.72 1.87 9.82
C GLY A 468 4.58 1.80 10.84
N THR A 469 4.42 2.82 11.66
CA THR A 469 3.26 2.94 12.56
C THR A 469 1.99 3.31 11.79
N GLY A 470 2.13 3.84 10.57
CA GLY A 470 0.99 4.15 9.73
C GLY A 470 1.37 4.76 8.38
N HIS A 471 0.45 4.69 7.47
CA HIS A 471 0.52 5.18 6.09
C HIS A 471 -0.73 6.00 5.74
N GLY A 472 -0.64 6.84 4.71
CA GLY A 472 -1.81 7.47 4.13
C GLY A 472 -2.72 6.45 3.42
N VAL A 473 -3.98 6.79 3.26
CA VAL A 473 -4.99 5.93 2.62
C VAL A 473 -5.68 6.68 1.49
N GLY A 474 -5.84 6.02 0.34
CA GLY A 474 -6.53 6.54 -0.82
C GLY A 474 -8.04 6.59 -0.65
N TYR A 475 -8.70 7.44 -1.42
CA TYR A 475 -10.16 7.50 -1.48
C TYR A 475 -10.66 6.66 -2.66
N LEU A 476 -11.12 5.44 -2.37
CA LEU A 476 -11.44 4.42 -3.38
C LEU A 476 -10.26 4.31 -4.38
N LEU A 477 -9.07 4.14 -3.82
CA LEU A 477 -7.77 4.00 -4.47
C LEU A 477 -6.87 3.12 -3.60
N SER A 478 -5.55 3.15 -3.81
CA SER A 478 -4.60 2.33 -3.07
C SER A 478 -4.78 2.46 -1.56
N VAL A 479 -4.82 1.34 -0.84
CA VAL A 479 -4.85 1.34 0.62
C VAL A 479 -3.63 2.04 1.19
N HIS A 480 -2.45 1.83 0.61
CA HIS A 480 -1.24 2.58 0.90
C HIS A 480 -1.13 3.79 -0.04
N GLU A 481 -1.28 4.99 0.49
CA GLU A 481 -1.19 6.24 -0.26
C GLU A 481 -0.26 7.24 0.43
N GLY A 482 0.75 7.73 -0.28
CA GLY A 482 1.57 8.84 0.17
C GLY A 482 0.86 10.22 0.05
N PRO A 483 1.52 11.32 0.47
CA PRO A 483 2.91 11.41 0.90
C PRO A 483 3.13 11.27 2.41
N GLN A 484 2.05 11.35 3.23
CA GLN A 484 2.13 11.25 4.69
C GLN A 484 2.33 9.79 5.13
N ARG A 485 3.10 9.63 6.19
CA ARG A 485 3.31 8.35 6.88
C ARG A 485 3.69 8.62 8.33
N ILE A 486 3.42 7.66 9.20
CA ILE A 486 3.88 7.67 10.58
C ILE A 486 5.02 6.66 10.70
N HIS A 487 6.25 7.14 10.89
CA HIS A 487 7.43 6.28 10.91
C HIS A 487 8.62 6.99 11.58
N TRP A 488 9.28 6.36 12.54
CA TRP A 488 10.40 6.95 13.29
C TRP A 488 11.65 7.17 12.43
N SER A 489 11.88 6.31 11.46
CA SER A 489 13.07 6.36 10.61
C SER A 489 12.76 7.08 9.30
N ILE A 490 13.65 7.95 8.90
CA ILE A 490 13.57 8.70 7.66
C ILE A 490 14.61 8.14 6.72
N ALA A 491 14.19 7.54 5.63
CA ALA A 491 15.12 7.23 4.55
C ALA A 491 15.76 8.54 4.05
N SER A 492 17.04 8.52 3.73
CA SER A 492 17.83 9.71 3.36
C SER A 492 17.28 10.53 2.19
N ASN A 493 16.36 9.95 1.42
CA ASN A 493 15.66 10.53 0.29
C ASN A 493 14.15 10.73 0.52
N ALA A 494 13.64 10.40 1.72
CA ALA A 494 12.23 10.58 2.04
C ALA A 494 11.91 12.04 2.32
N ARG A 495 10.69 12.45 2.00
CA ARG A 495 10.21 13.80 2.26
C ARG A 495 9.57 13.88 3.63
N HIS A 496 9.84 14.98 4.30
CA HIS A 496 9.10 15.37 5.48
C HIS A 496 7.77 15.99 5.04
N THR A 497 6.68 15.28 5.25
CA THR A 497 5.35 15.80 4.92
C THR A 497 4.66 16.26 6.18
N ALA A 498 4.38 17.54 6.27
CA ALA A 498 3.55 18.08 7.34
C ALA A 498 2.13 17.52 7.22
N LEU A 499 1.55 17.12 8.35
CA LEU A 499 0.17 16.67 8.39
C LEU A 499 -0.79 17.87 8.25
N GLU A 500 -1.79 17.73 7.37
CA GLU A 500 -2.76 18.76 7.09
C GLU A 500 -4.20 18.26 7.33
N PRO A 501 -5.15 19.14 7.74
CA PRO A 501 -6.55 18.78 7.86
C PRO A 501 -7.10 18.21 6.54
N GLY A 502 -7.79 17.08 6.63
CA GLY A 502 -8.27 16.32 5.48
C GLY A 502 -7.37 15.15 5.08
N MET A 503 -6.13 15.09 5.56
CA MET A 503 -5.29 13.89 5.41
C MET A 503 -5.81 12.76 6.29
N ILE A 504 -5.67 11.52 5.80
CA ILE A 504 -6.03 10.30 6.51
C ILE A 504 -4.78 9.43 6.59
N PHE A 505 -4.59 8.76 7.72
CA PHE A 505 -3.53 7.77 7.88
C PHE A 505 -3.94 6.66 8.84
N SER A 506 -3.30 5.49 8.72
CA SER A 506 -3.45 4.38 9.66
C SER A 506 -2.65 4.63 10.94
N ASP A 507 -3.18 4.12 12.06
CA ASP A 507 -2.53 4.04 13.36
C ASP A 507 -2.51 2.55 13.73
N GLU A 508 -1.42 1.85 13.39
CA GLU A 508 -1.32 0.39 13.35
C GLU A 508 -0.08 -0.18 14.08
N PRO A 509 0.22 0.24 15.30
CA PRO A 509 1.32 -0.37 16.05
C PRO A 509 1.13 -1.87 16.21
N GLY A 510 2.23 -2.62 16.29
CA GLY A 510 2.20 -4.07 16.43
C GLY A 510 3.32 -4.63 17.30
N LEU A 511 3.26 -5.93 17.58
CA LEU A 511 4.33 -6.70 18.20
C LEU A 511 4.28 -8.14 17.67
N TYR A 512 5.40 -8.67 17.20
CA TYR A 512 5.47 -9.96 16.51
C TYR A 512 6.53 -10.86 17.14
N LEU A 513 6.10 -11.97 17.73
CA LEU A 513 6.98 -12.93 18.40
C LEU A 513 7.05 -14.23 17.57
N ALA A 514 8.10 -14.36 16.78
CA ALA A 514 8.28 -15.49 15.85
C ALA A 514 8.04 -16.84 16.52
N GLY A 515 7.19 -17.67 15.90
CA GLY A 515 6.82 -19.00 16.40
C GLY A 515 5.85 -18.98 17.59
N LYS A 516 5.36 -17.81 18.02
CA LYS A 516 4.39 -17.68 19.12
C LYS A 516 3.09 -17.04 18.65
N PHE A 517 3.07 -15.71 18.46
CA PHE A 517 1.90 -14.93 18.06
C PHE A 517 2.29 -13.56 17.54
N GLY A 518 1.35 -12.87 16.92
CA GLY A 518 1.44 -11.45 16.57
C GLY A 518 0.26 -10.65 17.11
N VAL A 519 0.51 -9.37 17.32
CA VAL A 519 -0.50 -8.38 17.70
C VAL A 519 -0.37 -7.18 16.79
N ARG A 520 -1.48 -6.73 16.20
CA ARG A 520 -1.65 -5.42 15.56
C ARG A 520 -3.02 -4.89 15.92
N LEU A 521 -3.10 -3.61 16.21
CA LEU A 521 -4.36 -2.90 16.46
C LEU A 521 -4.35 -1.65 15.61
N GLU A 522 -5.40 -1.46 14.84
CA GLU A 522 -5.44 -0.41 13.84
C GLU A 522 -6.76 0.31 13.75
N ASN A 523 -6.68 1.62 13.58
CA ASN A 523 -7.76 2.48 13.11
C ASN A 523 -7.24 3.47 12.06
N LEU A 524 -8.09 3.88 11.14
CA LEU A 524 -7.83 5.05 10.31
C LEU A 524 -8.19 6.34 11.05
N LEU A 525 -7.29 7.31 10.98
CA LEU A 525 -7.40 8.60 11.63
C LEU A 525 -7.45 9.74 10.60
N LEU A 526 -8.46 10.61 10.72
CA LEU A 526 -8.58 11.83 9.91
C LEU A 526 -8.01 13.03 10.67
N VAL A 527 -7.09 13.74 10.05
CA VAL A 527 -6.53 14.99 10.59
C VAL A 527 -7.57 16.10 10.54
N ARG A 528 -7.79 16.77 11.69
CA ARG A 528 -8.78 17.84 11.87
C ARG A 528 -8.17 19.10 12.44
N GLU A 529 -8.77 20.24 12.12
CA GLU A 529 -8.55 21.46 12.89
C GLU A 529 -9.01 21.27 14.34
N ALA A 530 -8.19 21.67 15.30
CA ALA A 530 -8.54 21.67 16.70
C ALA A 530 -8.83 23.10 17.21
N GLU A 531 -7.80 23.93 17.26
CA GLU A 531 -7.92 25.33 17.68
C GLU A 531 -6.77 26.19 17.13
N THR A 532 -6.99 27.49 17.11
CA THR A 532 -5.93 28.48 16.91
C THR A 532 -5.84 29.37 18.13
N ASN A 533 -4.64 29.51 18.69
CA ASN A 533 -4.37 30.33 19.87
C ASN A 533 -3.06 31.11 19.72
N ALA A 534 -2.58 31.74 20.81
CA ALA A 534 -1.35 32.56 20.81
C ALA A 534 -0.08 31.76 20.43
N TYR A 535 -0.10 30.42 20.51
CA TYR A 535 1.03 29.55 20.14
C TYR A 535 0.93 29.03 18.70
N GLY A 536 -0.15 29.32 17.99
CA GLY A 536 -0.40 28.93 16.60
C GLY A 536 -1.62 28.05 16.41
N ARG A 537 -1.69 27.44 15.23
CA ARG A 537 -2.74 26.52 14.81
C ARG A 537 -2.43 25.12 15.31
N PHE A 538 -3.40 24.47 15.95
CA PHE A 538 -3.31 23.11 16.45
C PHE A 538 -4.26 22.19 15.71
N LEU A 539 -3.82 20.95 15.52
CA LEU A 539 -4.54 19.86 14.87
C LEU A 539 -4.84 18.75 15.87
N SER A 540 -5.81 17.94 15.55
CA SER A 540 -6.22 16.74 16.29
C SER A 540 -6.59 15.62 15.32
N LEU A 541 -6.83 14.44 15.85
CA LEU A 541 -7.15 13.25 15.09
C LEU A 541 -8.57 12.77 15.41
N GLU A 542 -9.32 12.43 14.36
CA GLU A 542 -10.66 11.85 14.45
C GLU A 542 -10.55 10.38 13.99
N PRO A 543 -10.77 9.38 14.88
CA PRO A 543 -10.85 7.98 14.44
C PRO A 543 -12.05 7.79 13.50
N LEU A 544 -11.83 7.30 12.30
CA LEU A 544 -12.88 6.93 11.35
C LEU A 544 -13.41 5.52 11.60
N THR A 545 -12.52 4.60 11.92
CA THR A 545 -12.82 3.18 12.15
C THR A 545 -13.78 2.99 13.31
N LEU A 546 -14.81 2.18 13.10
CA LEU A 546 -15.85 1.84 14.06
C LEU A 546 -15.84 0.33 14.33
N ALA A 547 -14.95 -0.13 15.21
CA ALA A 547 -14.87 -1.53 15.64
C ALA A 547 -14.40 -1.60 17.09
N PRO A 548 -14.97 -2.46 17.96
CA PRO A 548 -14.50 -2.58 19.32
C PRO A 548 -13.12 -3.24 19.39
N PHE A 549 -12.30 -2.85 20.36
CA PHE A 549 -11.15 -3.64 20.79
C PHE A 549 -11.62 -4.79 21.69
N ASP A 550 -10.96 -5.97 21.56
CA ASP A 550 -11.35 -7.14 22.35
C ASP A 550 -10.90 -6.99 23.81
N ARG A 551 -11.85 -6.90 24.72
CA ARG A 551 -11.62 -6.73 26.16
C ARG A 551 -10.88 -7.90 26.79
N ASP A 552 -11.02 -9.11 26.25
CA ASP A 552 -10.39 -10.31 26.79
C ASP A 552 -8.85 -10.28 26.60
N THR A 553 -8.36 -9.46 25.65
CA THR A 553 -6.93 -9.26 25.41
C THR A 553 -6.31 -8.12 26.22
N ILE A 554 -7.11 -7.41 27.04
CA ILE A 554 -6.66 -6.22 27.76
C ILE A 554 -6.43 -6.52 29.24
N ASP A 555 -5.28 -6.10 29.77
CA ASP A 555 -5.03 -6.00 31.21
C ASP A 555 -5.25 -4.54 31.66
N PRO A 556 -6.40 -4.22 32.30
CA PRO A 556 -6.70 -2.86 32.72
C PRO A 556 -5.71 -2.29 33.74
N SER A 557 -4.97 -3.15 34.46
CA SER A 557 -4.01 -2.71 35.47
C SER A 557 -2.78 -2.02 34.83
N LEU A 558 -2.50 -2.32 33.56
CA LEU A 558 -1.42 -1.71 32.78
C LEU A 558 -1.81 -0.38 32.14
N LEU A 559 -3.11 -0.04 32.11
CA LEU A 559 -3.60 1.22 31.57
C LEU A 559 -3.55 2.34 32.61
N SER A 560 -3.15 3.53 32.22
CA SER A 560 -3.36 4.74 32.99
C SER A 560 -4.85 5.11 33.03
N ASP A 561 -5.28 5.93 33.98
CA ASP A 561 -6.66 6.43 34.04
C ASP A 561 -7.06 7.19 32.77
N ARG A 562 -6.11 7.88 32.13
CA ARG A 562 -6.32 8.57 30.87
C ARG A 562 -6.55 7.60 29.72
N GLU A 563 -5.70 6.57 29.55
CA GLU A 563 -5.83 5.56 28.52
C GLU A 563 -7.14 4.78 28.68
N LEU A 564 -7.50 4.43 29.91
CA LEU A 564 -8.78 3.77 30.21
C LEU A 564 -9.99 4.64 29.86
N ALA A 565 -9.94 5.93 30.17
CA ALA A 565 -11.00 6.87 29.79
C ALA A 565 -11.11 7.02 28.27
N GLN A 566 -9.98 7.05 27.54
CA GLN A 566 -9.94 7.12 26.08
C GLN A 566 -10.55 5.87 25.44
N LEU A 567 -10.18 4.67 25.91
CA LEU A 567 -10.73 3.40 25.45
C LEU A 567 -12.24 3.34 25.67
N ASN A 568 -12.71 3.70 26.87
CA ASN A 568 -14.14 3.71 27.19
C ASN A 568 -14.92 4.71 26.33
N ALA A 569 -14.36 5.88 26.07
CA ALA A 569 -14.97 6.89 25.18
C ALA A 569 -15.04 6.40 23.73
N TYR A 570 -14.00 5.73 23.24
CA TYR A 570 -14.00 5.14 21.90
C TYR A 570 -15.06 4.02 21.80
N HIS A 571 -15.12 3.10 22.76
CA HIS A 571 -16.14 2.04 22.81
C HIS A 571 -17.56 2.59 22.86
N ALA A 572 -17.81 3.65 23.64
CA ALA A 572 -19.11 4.31 23.69
C ALA A 572 -19.51 4.87 22.31
N ARG A 573 -18.57 5.52 21.61
CA ARG A 573 -18.78 6.02 20.22
C ARG A 573 -19.07 4.88 19.25
N VAL A 574 -18.33 3.77 19.33
CA VAL A 574 -18.57 2.59 18.48
C VAL A 574 -19.97 2.05 18.69
N TYR A 575 -20.40 1.89 19.95
CA TYR A 575 -21.76 1.43 20.26
C TYR A 575 -22.82 2.39 19.74
N GLU A 576 -22.68 3.68 20.01
CA GLU A 576 -23.65 4.71 19.60
C GLU A 576 -23.83 4.73 18.07
N ALA A 577 -22.73 4.63 17.32
CA ALA A 577 -22.76 4.65 15.86
C ALA A 577 -23.36 3.37 15.25
N LEU A 578 -23.02 2.20 15.78
CA LEU A 578 -23.35 0.92 15.13
C LEU A 578 -24.66 0.30 15.63
N ALA A 579 -25.03 0.48 16.91
CA ALA A 579 -26.18 -0.19 17.51
C ALA A 579 -27.52 0.02 16.76
N PRO A 580 -27.81 1.19 16.15
CA PRO A 580 -29.04 1.39 15.37
C PRO A 580 -29.15 0.51 14.12
N HIS A 581 -28.04 0.01 13.59
CA HIS A 581 -27.93 -0.73 12.33
C HIS A 581 -27.81 -2.24 12.50
N LEU A 582 -27.73 -2.73 13.77
CA LEU A 582 -27.51 -4.13 14.08
C LEU A 582 -28.80 -4.83 14.51
N ASP A 583 -28.88 -6.12 14.23
CA ASP A 583 -29.93 -6.98 14.80
C ASP A 583 -29.85 -7.02 16.33
N ALA A 584 -30.91 -7.51 16.97
CA ALA A 584 -31.03 -7.47 18.42
C ALA A 584 -29.93 -8.27 19.15
N GLU A 585 -29.50 -9.39 18.58
CA GLU A 585 -28.50 -10.27 19.17
C GLU A 585 -27.10 -9.65 19.07
N THR A 586 -26.72 -9.20 17.86
CA THR A 586 -25.44 -8.53 17.62
C THR A 586 -25.32 -7.23 18.42
N ARG A 587 -26.42 -6.46 18.52
CA ARG A 587 -26.48 -5.25 19.34
C ARG A 587 -26.29 -5.54 20.83
N ALA A 588 -26.90 -6.60 21.34
CA ALA A 588 -26.73 -7.01 22.74
C ALA A 588 -25.29 -7.45 23.02
N TRP A 589 -24.67 -8.19 22.10
CA TRP A 589 -23.27 -8.56 22.19
C TRP A 589 -22.37 -7.32 22.17
N LEU A 590 -22.59 -6.39 21.23
CA LEU A 590 -21.81 -5.15 21.13
C LEU A 590 -21.91 -4.32 22.42
N LEU A 591 -23.10 -4.21 23.03
CA LEU A 591 -23.27 -3.54 24.32
C LEU A 591 -22.36 -4.15 25.41
N GLY A 592 -22.25 -5.48 25.42
CA GLY A 592 -21.38 -6.19 26.37
C GLY A 592 -19.90 -5.89 26.17
N VAL A 593 -19.42 -5.99 24.92
CA VAL A 593 -17.98 -5.82 24.61
C VAL A 593 -17.53 -4.35 24.60
N THR A 594 -18.47 -3.40 24.51
CA THR A 594 -18.21 -1.95 24.61
C THR A 594 -18.51 -1.37 25.99
N ALA A 595 -18.98 -2.19 26.93
CA ALA A 595 -19.24 -1.73 28.30
C ALA A 595 -17.96 -1.17 28.94
N PRO A 596 -18.03 -0.11 29.75
CA PRO A 596 -16.86 0.48 30.37
C PRO A 596 -16.00 -0.53 31.12
N LEU A 597 -14.69 -0.46 30.88
CA LEU A 597 -13.67 -1.18 31.66
C LEU A 597 -13.33 -0.34 32.90
N GLY A 598 -13.19 -1.02 34.05
CA GLY A 598 -12.59 -0.49 35.27
C GLY A 598 -11.25 -1.18 35.57
N LYS A 599 -10.47 -0.58 36.48
CA LYS A 599 -9.25 -1.24 37.03
C LYS A 599 -9.63 -2.36 37.96
#